data_74ff3c83604efc696d70693c2d056bb5
#
_entry.id   74ff3c83604efc696d70693c2d056bb5
#
_cell.length_a   1.000
_cell.length_b   1.000
_cell.length_c   1.000
_cell.angle_alpha   90.00
_cell.angle_beta   90.00
_cell.angle_gamma   90.00
#
_symmetry.space_group_name_H-M   'P 1'
#
loop_
_entity.id
_entity.type
_entity.pdbx_description
1 polymer ?
#
loop_
_entity_poly.entity_id
_entity_poly.type
_entity_poly.pdbx_seq_one_letter_code
_entity_poly.pdbx_strand_id
1 'polypeptide(L)'
;MNKAIVFDLDGTLVDSAPDLMDAHNYVMQKYGYHQKQVSDIRHLAGRGAANMILSSLREEDKKFDANIHKKMTEEFINFYRENISKKSQIIKGVTEFLKWGKSNNIILAICTNKTESLAKKLLKEINLIEFFDYIAGADTFEYRKPDQRHLTNILEILDVKKENSIMVGDSETDAETARSAKVNFILVNGGYTEKDQKHIYHDHLINDFT
;
A
#
# COMPACT_ATOMS: atom_id res chain seq x y z
N MET A 1 -2.71 -17.72 -22.77
CA MET A 1 -3.14 -16.37 -22.36
C MET A 1 -2.48 -16.07 -21.02
N ASN A 2 -1.82 -14.92 -20.90
CA ASN A 2 -1.16 -14.50 -19.66
C ASN A 2 -2.19 -14.28 -18.56
N LYS A 3 -1.89 -14.76 -17.34
CA LYS A 3 -2.67 -14.51 -16.13
C LYS A 3 -1.84 -13.62 -15.19
N ALA A 4 -2.46 -12.69 -14.50
CA ALA A 4 -1.78 -11.83 -13.53
C ALA A 4 -2.52 -11.76 -12.20
N ILE A 5 -1.72 -11.58 -11.13
CA ILE A 5 -2.20 -11.15 -9.82
C ILE A 5 -1.50 -9.83 -9.52
N VAL A 6 -2.27 -8.80 -9.28
CA VAL A 6 -1.79 -7.45 -8.94
C VAL A 6 -2.10 -7.17 -7.48
N PHE A 7 -1.07 -6.88 -6.69
CA PHE A 7 -1.18 -6.70 -5.26
C PHE A 7 -1.02 -5.23 -4.86
N ASP A 8 -1.75 -4.78 -3.86
CA ASP A 8 -1.25 -3.70 -3.02
C ASP A 8 -0.07 -4.20 -2.17
N LEU A 9 0.61 -3.30 -1.50
CA LEU A 9 1.82 -3.60 -0.73
C LEU A 9 1.58 -3.49 0.78
N ASP A 10 1.30 -2.26 1.25
CA ASP A 10 1.19 -1.94 2.68
C ASP A 10 -0.17 -2.43 3.23
N GLY A 11 -0.16 -3.36 4.18
CA GLY A 11 -1.38 -3.99 4.73
C GLY A 11 -1.84 -5.23 3.97
N THR A 12 -1.30 -5.45 2.77
CA THR A 12 -1.67 -6.59 1.91
C THR A 12 -0.57 -7.67 1.88
N LEU A 13 0.65 -7.31 1.53
CA LEU A 13 1.81 -8.22 1.52
C LEU A 13 2.70 -8.04 2.75
N VAL A 14 2.71 -6.82 3.30
CA VAL A 14 3.60 -6.40 4.38
C VAL A 14 2.82 -5.59 5.42
N ASP A 15 2.90 -5.97 6.68
CA ASP A 15 2.52 -5.09 7.79
C ASP A 15 3.63 -4.07 8.02
N SER A 16 3.54 -2.94 7.37
CA SER A 16 4.49 -1.82 7.42
C SER A 16 4.07 -0.71 8.39
N ALA A 17 2.90 -0.80 9.02
CA ALA A 17 2.37 0.21 9.93
C ALA A 17 3.34 0.57 11.07
N PRO A 18 4.09 -0.36 11.69
CA PRO A 18 5.02 -0.01 12.75
C PRO A 18 6.13 0.96 12.32
N ASP A 19 6.73 0.77 11.13
CA ASP A 19 7.79 1.68 10.63
C ASP A 19 7.22 3.00 10.13
N LEU A 20 6.02 2.99 9.54
CA LEU A 20 5.29 4.20 9.17
C LEU A 20 4.92 5.02 10.41
N MET A 21 4.55 4.35 11.52
CA MET A 21 4.26 5.00 12.79
C MET A 21 5.50 5.65 13.39
N ASP A 22 6.63 4.97 13.39
CA ASP A 22 7.88 5.53 13.90
C ASP A 22 8.25 6.81 13.12
N ALA A 23 8.12 6.80 11.80
CA ALA A 23 8.35 7.96 10.96
C ALA A 23 7.37 9.11 11.25
N HIS A 24 6.08 8.77 11.41
CA HIS A 24 5.06 9.74 11.80
C HIS A 24 5.40 10.40 13.14
N ASN A 25 5.66 9.60 14.17
CA ASN A 25 5.90 10.08 15.52
C ASN A 25 7.22 10.86 15.64
N TYR A 26 8.25 10.48 14.88
CA TYR A 26 9.47 11.24 14.77
C TYR A 26 9.19 12.69 14.30
N VAL A 27 8.39 12.84 13.26
CA VAL A 27 8.06 14.16 12.71
C VAL A 27 7.12 14.93 13.65
N MET A 28 6.08 14.28 14.18
CA MET A 28 5.15 14.93 15.13
C MET A 28 5.90 15.48 16.33
N GLN A 29 6.77 14.70 16.96
CA GLN A 29 7.59 15.11 18.09
C GLN A 29 8.51 16.29 17.73
N LYS A 30 9.19 16.21 16.59
CA LYS A 30 10.12 17.26 16.13
C LYS A 30 9.46 18.63 15.97
N TYR A 31 8.18 18.63 15.55
CA TYR A 31 7.40 19.86 15.35
C TYR A 31 6.52 20.23 16.55
N GLY A 32 6.65 19.52 17.69
CA GLY A 32 5.94 19.82 18.92
C GLY A 32 4.46 19.45 18.89
N TYR A 33 4.07 18.48 18.08
CA TYR A 33 2.73 17.87 18.03
C TYR A 33 2.70 16.57 18.83
N HIS A 34 1.47 16.08 19.12
CA HIS A 34 1.30 14.84 19.86
C HIS A 34 1.66 13.62 19.02
N GLN A 35 2.32 12.66 19.65
CA GLN A 35 2.54 11.33 19.06
C GLN A 35 1.24 10.53 19.08
N LYS A 36 1.10 9.60 18.14
CA LYS A 36 -0.05 8.71 17.98
C LYS A 36 0.34 7.26 18.28
N GLN A 37 -0.65 6.45 18.63
CA GLN A 37 -0.48 5.00 18.70
C GLN A 37 -0.72 4.38 17.31
N VAL A 38 -0.21 3.17 17.08
CA VAL A 38 -0.42 2.45 15.79
C VAL A 38 -1.90 2.29 15.49
N SER A 39 -2.72 1.99 16.50
CA SER A 39 -4.18 1.87 16.37
C SER A 39 -4.84 3.12 15.80
N ASP A 40 -4.32 4.31 16.14
CA ASP A 40 -4.98 5.57 15.84
C ASP A 40 -4.83 5.99 14.38
N ILE A 41 -3.75 5.60 13.72
CA ILE A 41 -3.44 6.00 12.35
C ILE A 41 -3.19 4.83 11.39
N ARG A 42 -3.32 3.58 11.85
CA ARG A 42 -3.11 2.38 11.03
C ARG A 42 -3.92 2.45 9.72
N HIS A 43 -5.17 2.89 9.81
CA HIS A 43 -6.06 3.09 8.67
C HIS A 43 -5.61 4.17 7.67
N LEU A 44 -4.67 5.04 8.06
CA LEU A 44 -4.11 6.08 7.19
C LEU A 44 -2.88 5.60 6.42
N ALA A 45 -2.26 4.49 6.82
CA ALA A 45 -1.00 4.00 6.26
C ALA A 45 -1.11 3.79 4.73
N GLY A 46 -2.22 3.23 4.24
CA GLY A 46 -2.48 3.04 2.81
C GLY A 46 -2.80 4.32 2.01
N ARG A 47 -2.93 5.48 2.68
CA ARG A 47 -3.28 6.76 2.02
C ARG A 47 -2.07 7.62 1.66
N GLY A 48 -0.86 7.18 2.02
CA GLY A 48 0.40 7.86 1.75
C GLY A 48 0.78 8.93 2.80
N ALA A 49 2.09 9.23 2.88
CA ALA A 49 2.70 10.08 3.91
C ALA A 49 2.04 11.46 4.10
N ALA A 50 1.75 12.16 3.00
CA ALA A 50 1.14 13.49 3.05
C ALA A 50 -0.23 13.48 3.74
N ASN A 51 -1.06 12.46 3.46
CA ASN A 51 -2.38 12.33 4.08
C ASN A 51 -2.27 11.91 5.55
N MET A 52 -1.31 11.08 5.93
CA MET A 52 -1.06 10.71 7.32
C MET A 52 -0.74 11.95 8.16
N ILE A 53 0.21 12.78 7.71
CA ILE A 53 0.59 14.04 8.39
C ILE A 53 -0.60 15.01 8.42
N LEU A 54 -1.27 15.22 7.28
CA LEU A 54 -2.40 16.16 7.19
C LEU A 54 -3.56 15.78 8.13
N SER A 55 -3.89 14.50 8.21
CA SER A 55 -4.94 14.01 9.11
C SER A 55 -4.61 14.31 10.56
N SER A 56 -3.38 14.00 10.99
CA SER A 56 -2.94 14.28 12.36
C SER A 56 -2.88 15.78 12.68
N LEU A 57 -2.42 16.61 11.74
CA LEU A 57 -2.39 18.06 11.93
C LEU A 57 -3.80 18.69 12.09
N ARG A 58 -4.82 18.11 11.42
CA ARG A 58 -6.21 18.57 11.56
C ARG A 58 -6.83 18.26 12.91
N GLU A 59 -6.32 17.27 13.62
CA GLU A 59 -6.77 16.91 14.96
C GLU A 59 -6.10 17.74 16.05
N GLU A 60 -5.05 18.50 15.71
CA GLU A 60 -4.33 19.35 16.64
C GLU A 60 -4.96 20.74 16.71
N ASP A 61 -5.01 21.34 17.91
CA ASP A 61 -5.49 22.71 18.12
C ASP A 61 -4.51 23.80 17.62
N LYS A 62 -3.42 23.41 16.97
CA LYS A 62 -2.38 24.30 16.47
C LYS A 62 -2.60 24.62 15.01
N LYS A 63 -2.46 25.92 14.66
CA LYS A 63 -2.48 26.33 13.25
C LYS A 63 -1.23 25.80 12.52
N PHE A 64 -1.44 25.28 11.34
CA PHE A 64 -0.38 24.90 10.41
C PHE A 64 -0.67 25.48 9.02
N ASP A 65 0.37 25.68 8.23
CA ASP A 65 0.26 26.09 6.84
C ASP A 65 0.75 24.99 5.87
N ALA A 66 0.58 25.25 4.58
CA ALA A 66 0.98 24.31 3.54
C ALA A 66 2.51 24.04 3.53
N ASN A 67 3.33 25.03 3.92
CA ASN A 67 4.79 24.88 3.96
C ASN A 67 5.20 23.95 5.10
N ILE A 68 4.59 24.10 6.28
CA ILE A 68 4.82 23.21 7.42
C ILE A 68 4.41 21.78 7.03
N HIS A 69 3.21 21.59 6.47
CA HIS A 69 2.76 20.27 6.03
C HIS A 69 3.73 19.64 5.02
N LYS A 70 4.16 20.41 4.00
CA LYS A 70 5.11 19.93 2.98
C LYS A 70 6.43 19.49 3.63
N LYS A 71 7.01 20.33 4.49
CA LYS A 71 8.28 20.05 5.17
C LYS A 71 8.20 18.83 6.08
N MET A 72 7.12 18.70 6.85
CA MET A 72 6.88 17.52 7.69
C MET A 72 6.75 16.25 6.84
N THR A 73 6.08 16.33 5.69
CA THR A 73 5.93 15.19 4.77
C THR A 73 7.28 14.76 4.18
N GLU A 74 8.13 15.71 3.78
CA GLU A 74 9.48 15.42 3.27
C GLU A 74 10.36 14.77 4.35
N GLU A 75 10.31 15.25 5.58
CA GLU A 75 11.06 14.67 6.69
C GLU A 75 10.55 13.28 7.09
N PHE A 76 9.22 13.08 7.06
CA PHE A 76 8.62 11.75 7.23
C PHE A 76 9.17 10.76 6.20
N ILE A 77 9.14 11.13 4.92
CA ILE A 77 9.62 10.27 3.82
C ILE A 77 11.10 9.95 3.99
N ASN A 78 11.92 10.91 4.39
CA ASN A 78 13.36 10.70 4.59
C ASN A 78 13.62 9.75 5.77
N PHE A 79 12.98 9.98 6.91
CA PHE A 79 13.12 9.09 8.07
C PHE A 79 12.61 7.68 7.75
N TYR A 80 11.43 7.56 7.11
CA TYR A 80 10.88 6.28 6.71
C TYR A 80 11.80 5.53 5.75
N ARG A 81 12.39 6.22 4.76
CA ARG A 81 13.33 5.62 3.81
C ARG A 81 14.54 4.96 4.49
N GLU A 82 15.04 5.57 5.55
CA GLU A 82 16.19 5.04 6.31
C GLU A 82 15.81 3.88 7.23
N ASN A 83 14.52 3.74 7.56
CA ASN A 83 14.03 2.79 8.55
C ASN A 83 12.94 1.84 8.00
N ILE A 84 12.85 1.66 6.69
CA ILE A 84 11.68 1.17 5.96
C ILE A 84 11.27 -0.28 6.27
N SER A 85 12.18 -1.09 6.82
CA SER A 85 11.96 -2.52 7.08
C SER A 85 12.40 -2.96 8.49
N LYS A 86 12.57 -2.02 9.43
CA LYS A 86 13.08 -2.34 10.77
C LYS A 86 12.10 -3.13 11.62
N LYS A 87 10.82 -2.85 11.47
CA LYS A 87 9.72 -3.48 12.23
C LYS A 87 8.67 -4.09 11.30
N SER A 88 8.74 -3.79 10.01
CA SER A 88 7.83 -4.32 8.99
C SER A 88 7.93 -5.84 8.91
N GLN A 89 6.79 -6.51 8.78
CA GLN A 89 6.72 -7.96 8.73
C GLN A 89 5.97 -8.42 7.49
N ILE A 90 6.48 -9.46 6.82
CA ILE A 90 5.78 -10.12 5.72
C ILE A 90 4.53 -10.80 6.28
N ILE A 91 3.37 -10.58 5.65
CA ILE A 91 2.12 -11.23 6.05
C ILE A 91 2.23 -12.74 5.78
N LYS A 92 1.64 -13.51 6.69
CA LYS A 92 1.73 -14.96 6.71
C LYS A 92 1.33 -15.59 5.37
N GLY A 93 2.16 -16.49 4.87
CA GLY A 93 1.94 -17.24 3.62
C GLY A 93 2.33 -16.49 2.34
N VAL A 94 2.63 -15.18 2.41
CA VAL A 94 2.96 -14.37 1.21
C VAL A 94 4.12 -14.96 0.43
N THR A 95 5.23 -15.29 1.07
CA THR A 95 6.41 -15.80 0.37
C THR A 95 6.13 -17.09 -0.39
N GLU A 96 5.41 -18.02 0.23
CA GLU A 96 5.01 -19.30 -0.35
C GLU A 96 4.04 -19.10 -1.51
N PHE A 97 3.09 -18.17 -1.35
CA PHE A 97 2.13 -17.83 -2.39
C PHE A 97 2.81 -17.21 -3.63
N LEU A 98 3.76 -16.29 -3.41
CA LEU A 98 4.52 -15.70 -4.52
C LEU A 98 5.37 -16.74 -5.26
N LYS A 99 6.00 -17.67 -4.55
CA LYS A 99 6.72 -18.83 -5.14
C LYS A 99 5.78 -19.70 -5.96
N TRP A 100 4.59 -20.00 -5.42
CA TRP A 100 3.56 -20.74 -6.14
C TRP A 100 3.14 -20.01 -7.43
N GLY A 101 2.90 -18.71 -7.37
CA GLY A 101 2.55 -17.90 -8.53
C GLY A 101 3.60 -18.00 -9.64
N LYS A 102 4.87 -17.82 -9.31
CA LYS A 102 5.98 -17.94 -10.28
C LYS A 102 6.08 -19.37 -10.85
N SER A 103 5.93 -20.40 -10.02
CA SER A 103 5.97 -21.80 -10.47
C SER A 103 4.81 -22.18 -11.42
N ASN A 104 3.71 -21.41 -11.36
CA ASN A 104 2.53 -21.59 -12.25
C ASN A 104 2.51 -20.58 -13.41
N ASN A 105 3.62 -19.89 -13.69
CA ASN A 105 3.75 -18.90 -14.75
C ASN A 105 2.71 -17.77 -14.64
N ILE A 106 2.36 -17.37 -13.42
CA ILE A 106 1.48 -16.23 -13.16
C ILE A 106 2.35 -14.96 -13.09
N ILE A 107 1.96 -13.94 -13.81
CA ILE A 107 2.57 -12.61 -13.73
C ILE A 107 2.18 -11.97 -12.40
N LEU A 108 3.15 -11.51 -11.63
CA LEU A 108 2.95 -10.87 -10.33
C LEU A 108 3.35 -9.40 -10.42
N ALA A 109 2.46 -8.50 -10.01
CA ALA A 109 2.72 -7.07 -10.07
C ALA A 109 2.26 -6.34 -8.79
N ILE A 110 2.83 -5.16 -8.56
CA ILE A 110 2.45 -4.26 -7.47
C ILE A 110 1.71 -3.05 -8.04
N CYS A 111 0.60 -2.68 -7.37
CA CYS A 111 -0.19 -1.47 -7.59
C CYS A 111 -0.41 -0.77 -6.24
N THR A 112 0.47 0.16 -5.85
CA THR A 112 0.46 0.75 -4.51
C THR A 112 0.42 2.28 -4.53
N ASN A 113 -0.16 2.88 -3.47
CA ASN A 113 -0.09 4.33 -3.22
C ASN A 113 1.20 4.77 -2.51
N LYS A 114 2.09 3.84 -2.20
CA LYS A 114 3.48 4.14 -1.84
C LYS A 114 4.23 4.61 -3.09
N THR A 115 5.18 5.53 -2.99
CA THR A 115 6.03 5.90 -4.15
C THR A 115 6.83 4.69 -4.65
N GLU A 116 7.06 4.62 -5.95
CA GLU A 116 7.75 3.48 -6.59
C GLU A 116 9.10 3.21 -5.97
N SER A 117 9.88 4.28 -5.71
CA SER A 117 11.21 4.16 -5.10
C SER A 117 11.17 3.54 -3.69
N LEU A 118 10.17 3.89 -2.86
CA LEU A 118 10.00 3.32 -1.53
C LEU A 118 9.44 1.89 -1.60
N ALA A 119 8.52 1.59 -2.53
CA ALA A 119 8.01 0.25 -2.74
C ALA A 119 9.13 -0.71 -3.14
N LYS A 120 9.95 -0.34 -4.12
CA LYS A 120 11.13 -1.12 -4.55
C LYS A 120 12.15 -1.30 -3.43
N LYS A 121 12.42 -0.25 -2.65
CA LYS A 121 13.33 -0.34 -1.51
C LYS A 121 12.83 -1.31 -0.44
N LEU A 122 11.56 -1.21 -0.02
CA LEU A 122 10.97 -2.12 0.95
C LEU A 122 11.05 -3.56 0.45
N LEU A 123 10.55 -3.83 -0.76
CA LEU A 123 10.56 -5.18 -1.36
C LEU A 123 11.97 -5.76 -1.46
N LYS A 124 12.98 -4.95 -1.75
CA LYS A 124 14.38 -5.37 -1.80
C LYS A 124 14.89 -5.76 -0.41
N GLU A 125 14.63 -4.94 0.61
CA GLU A 125 15.12 -5.18 1.99
C GLU A 125 14.48 -6.41 2.63
N ILE A 126 13.24 -6.75 2.25
CA ILE A 126 12.55 -7.95 2.73
C ILE A 126 12.68 -9.15 1.77
N ASN A 127 13.53 -9.06 0.73
CA ASN A 127 13.83 -10.11 -0.25
C ASN A 127 12.61 -10.61 -1.05
N LEU A 128 11.68 -9.72 -1.39
CA LEU A 128 10.51 -10.05 -2.22
C LEU A 128 10.56 -9.43 -3.63
N ILE A 129 11.49 -8.53 -3.94
CA ILE A 129 11.50 -7.76 -5.19
C ILE A 129 11.55 -8.64 -6.44
N GLU A 130 12.31 -9.74 -6.39
CA GLU A 130 12.52 -10.65 -7.53
C GLU A 130 11.27 -11.45 -7.95
N PHE A 131 10.22 -11.44 -7.12
CA PHE A 131 8.96 -12.10 -7.48
C PHE A 131 8.13 -11.27 -8.46
N PHE A 132 8.34 -9.95 -8.54
CA PHE A 132 7.46 -9.06 -9.27
C PHE A 132 7.97 -8.72 -10.66
N ASP A 133 7.11 -8.93 -11.66
CA ASP A 133 7.38 -8.62 -13.05
C ASP A 133 7.18 -7.12 -13.33
N TYR A 134 6.35 -6.43 -12.52
CA TYR A 134 6.16 -4.98 -12.58
C TYR A 134 5.81 -4.39 -11.21
N ILE A 135 6.29 -3.18 -10.94
CA ILE A 135 6.01 -2.45 -9.70
C ILE A 135 5.61 -1.02 -10.06
N ALA A 136 4.34 -0.68 -9.79
CA ALA A 136 3.82 0.67 -9.94
C ALA A 136 3.52 1.30 -8.58
N GLY A 137 4.17 2.41 -8.29
CA GLY A 137 3.91 3.27 -7.15
C GLY A 137 2.97 4.43 -7.49
N ALA A 138 2.67 5.26 -6.51
CA ALA A 138 1.79 6.42 -6.67
C ALA A 138 2.27 7.46 -7.70
N ASP A 139 3.55 7.42 -8.04
CA ASP A 139 4.26 8.35 -8.93
C ASP A 139 4.73 7.70 -10.24
N THR A 140 4.37 6.44 -10.50
CA THR A 140 4.71 5.73 -11.74
C THR A 140 3.90 6.25 -12.92
N PHE A 141 2.64 6.60 -12.67
CA PHE A 141 1.73 7.16 -13.67
C PHE A 141 1.18 8.50 -13.18
N GLU A 142 0.45 9.21 -14.05
CA GLU A 142 -0.29 10.42 -13.69
C GLU A 142 -1.42 10.14 -12.68
N TYR A 143 -1.92 8.90 -12.65
CA TYR A 143 -3.04 8.44 -11.84
C TYR A 143 -2.58 7.43 -10.79
N ARG A 144 -3.20 7.48 -9.62
CA ARG A 144 -2.99 6.53 -8.52
C ARG A 144 -4.32 6.01 -8.00
N LYS A 145 -4.33 4.93 -7.22
CA LYS A 145 -5.54 4.40 -6.59
C LYS A 145 -6.27 5.49 -5.78
N PRO A 146 -7.61 5.64 -5.87
CA PRO A 146 -8.56 4.67 -6.42
C PRO A 146 -8.85 4.82 -7.93
N ASP A 147 -8.10 5.63 -8.69
CA ASP A 147 -8.31 5.73 -10.13
C ASP A 147 -7.99 4.39 -10.81
N GLN A 148 -8.98 3.85 -11.54
CA GLN A 148 -8.83 2.57 -12.24
C GLN A 148 -7.64 2.52 -13.20
N ARG A 149 -7.23 3.68 -13.75
CA ARG A 149 -6.13 3.77 -14.71
C ARG A 149 -4.79 3.34 -14.12
N HIS A 150 -4.63 3.45 -12.80
CA HIS A 150 -3.44 2.90 -12.13
C HIS A 150 -3.32 1.38 -12.36
N LEU A 151 -4.41 0.64 -12.18
CA LEU A 151 -4.46 -0.81 -12.41
C LEU A 151 -4.47 -1.16 -13.91
N THR A 152 -5.28 -0.48 -14.71
CA THR A 152 -5.41 -0.82 -16.14
C THR A 152 -4.15 -0.57 -16.94
N ASN A 153 -3.36 0.47 -16.61
CA ASN A 153 -2.07 0.73 -17.23
C ASN A 153 -1.05 -0.38 -16.91
N ILE A 154 -1.06 -0.92 -15.67
CA ILE A 154 -0.23 -2.07 -15.32
C ILE A 154 -0.59 -3.28 -16.19
N LEU A 155 -1.88 -3.59 -16.33
CA LEU A 155 -2.34 -4.72 -17.13
C LEU A 155 -2.01 -4.55 -18.62
N GLU A 156 -2.09 -3.34 -19.14
CA GLU A 156 -1.72 -3.01 -20.52
C GLU A 156 -0.22 -3.22 -20.76
N ILE A 157 0.64 -2.73 -19.85
CA ILE A 157 2.10 -2.92 -19.93
C ILE A 157 2.47 -4.42 -19.90
N LEU A 158 1.74 -5.22 -19.12
CA LEU A 158 1.99 -6.65 -18.97
C LEU A 158 1.32 -7.50 -20.04
N ASP A 159 0.59 -6.89 -20.98
CA ASP A 159 -0.22 -7.59 -22.00
C ASP A 159 -1.17 -8.64 -21.37
N VAL A 160 -1.89 -8.22 -20.33
CA VAL A 160 -2.85 -9.06 -19.61
C VAL A 160 -4.26 -8.49 -19.72
N LYS A 161 -5.22 -9.33 -20.12
CA LYS A 161 -6.63 -8.95 -20.16
C LYS A 161 -7.21 -8.90 -18.74
N LYS A 162 -8.19 -8.01 -18.53
CA LYS A 162 -8.89 -7.86 -17.24
C LYS A 162 -9.48 -9.15 -16.72
N GLU A 163 -10.07 -9.94 -17.62
CA GLU A 163 -10.71 -11.23 -17.31
C GLU A 163 -9.71 -12.30 -16.86
N ASN A 164 -8.42 -12.09 -17.12
CA ASN A 164 -7.32 -12.96 -16.72
C ASN A 164 -6.49 -12.37 -15.56
N SER A 165 -7.03 -11.37 -14.89
CA SER A 165 -6.34 -10.70 -13.78
C SER A 165 -7.19 -10.68 -12.52
N ILE A 166 -6.50 -10.61 -11.39
CA ILE A 166 -7.09 -10.45 -10.06
C ILE A 166 -6.31 -9.34 -9.35
N MET A 167 -7.02 -8.45 -8.65
CA MET A 167 -6.40 -7.53 -7.71
C MET A 167 -6.55 -8.06 -6.28
N VAL A 168 -5.49 -7.96 -5.50
CA VAL A 168 -5.46 -8.32 -4.08
C VAL A 168 -5.10 -7.06 -3.29
N GLY A 169 -5.90 -6.71 -2.30
CA GLY A 169 -5.71 -5.51 -1.49
C GLY A 169 -6.42 -5.63 -0.15
N ASP A 170 -6.26 -4.64 0.72
CA ASP A 170 -6.78 -4.66 2.08
C ASP A 170 -7.72 -3.49 2.41
N SER A 171 -7.92 -2.56 1.47
CA SER A 171 -8.61 -1.30 1.71
C SER A 171 -9.74 -1.00 0.72
N GLU A 172 -10.59 -0.01 1.10
CA GLU A 172 -11.61 0.55 0.21
C GLU A 172 -11.02 1.13 -1.08
N THR A 173 -9.81 1.67 -1.00
CA THR A 173 -9.10 2.24 -2.13
C THR A 173 -8.80 1.17 -3.19
N ASP A 174 -8.40 -0.03 -2.75
CA ASP A 174 -8.14 -1.17 -3.63
C ASP A 174 -9.43 -1.71 -4.26
N ALA A 175 -10.46 -1.88 -3.41
CA ALA A 175 -11.77 -2.34 -3.82
C ALA A 175 -12.38 -1.42 -4.89
N GLU A 176 -12.31 -0.10 -4.72
CA GLU A 176 -12.80 0.88 -5.68
C GLU A 176 -12.00 0.85 -6.98
N THR A 177 -10.67 0.72 -6.90
CA THR A 177 -9.79 0.58 -8.07
C THR A 177 -10.17 -0.65 -8.90
N ALA A 178 -10.25 -1.81 -8.27
CA ALA A 178 -10.58 -3.07 -8.93
C ALA A 178 -11.98 -3.07 -9.53
N ARG A 179 -12.98 -2.62 -8.74
CA ARG A 179 -14.38 -2.52 -9.18
C ARG A 179 -14.53 -1.61 -10.40
N SER A 180 -13.91 -0.42 -10.37
CA SER A 180 -13.97 0.54 -11.48
C SER A 180 -13.25 0.01 -12.72
N ALA A 181 -12.16 -0.73 -12.54
CA ALA A 181 -11.44 -1.41 -13.61
C ALA A 181 -12.18 -2.65 -14.16
N LYS A 182 -13.21 -3.15 -13.45
CA LYS A 182 -13.91 -4.43 -13.73
C LYS A 182 -12.94 -5.63 -13.64
N VAL A 183 -12.11 -5.64 -12.63
CA VAL A 183 -11.17 -6.72 -12.28
C VAL A 183 -11.68 -7.37 -11.00
N ASN A 184 -11.61 -8.70 -10.90
CA ASN A 184 -11.96 -9.42 -9.68
C ASN A 184 -11.08 -8.98 -8.52
N PHE A 185 -11.66 -8.86 -7.33
CA PHE A 185 -10.99 -8.36 -6.15
C PHE A 185 -11.02 -9.35 -4.98
N ILE A 186 -9.84 -9.61 -4.43
CA ILE A 186 -9.67 -10.35 -3.18
C ILE A 186 -9.28 -9.38 -2.08
N LEU A 187 -10.10 -9.32 -1.04
CA LEU A 187 -9.84 -8.51 0.16
C LEU A 187 -9.04 -9.33 1.17
N VAL A 188 -7.95 -8.76 1.67
CA VAL A 188 -7.16 -9.32 2.79
C VAL A 188 -7.68 -8.75 4.11
N ASN A 189 -8.02 -9.65 5.04
CA ASN A 189 -8.52 -9.29 6.37
C ASN A 189 -7.43 -8.66 7.25
N GLY A 190 -7.81 -7.71 8.13
CA GLY A 190 -6.90 -7.10 9.11
C GLY A 190 -5.99 -6.00 8.54
N GLY A 191 -6.23 -5.52 7.33
CA GLY A 191 -5.47 -4.45 6.70
C GLY A 191 -5.75 -3.03 7.23
N TYR A 192 -5.42 -2.03 6.42
CA TYR A 192 -5.43 -0.61 6.80
C TYR A 192 -6.70 0.08 6.33
N THR A 193 -7.82 -0.22 6.99
CA THR A 193 -9.14 0.31 6.66
C THR A 193 -9.85 0.87 7.88
N GLU A 194 -10.68 1.91 7.69
CA GLU A 194 -11.59 2.44 8.71
C GLU A 194 -12.93 1.69 8.73
N LYS A 195 -13.30 1.09 7.61
CA LYS A 195 -14.58 0.41 7.47
C LYS A 195 -14.49 -1.03 7.98
N ASP A 196 -15.61 -1.49 8.54
CA ASP A 196 -15.81 -2.92 8.75
C ASP A 196 -15.72 -3.61 7.37
N GLN A 197 -14.89 -4.61 7.27
CA GLN A 197 -14.54 -5.29 6.03
C GLN A 197 -15.76 -5.88 5.30
N LYS A 198 -16.81 -6.26 6.02
CA LYS A 198 -18.07 -6.69 5.41
C LYS A 198 -18.77 -5.63 4.56
N HIS A 199 -18.37 -4.34 4.71
CA HIS A 199 -18.90 -3.22 3.94
C HIS A 199 -17.94 -2.78 2.80
N ILE A 200 -16.78 -3.45 2.66
CA ILE A 200 -15.88 -3.24 1.53
C ILE A 200 -16.27 -4.22 0.44
N TYR A 201 -16.42 -3.72 -0.80
CA TYR A 201 -16.66 -4.60 -1.95
C TYR A 201 -15.52 -5.62 -2.10
N HIS A 202 -15.85 -6.88 -2.30
CA HIS A 202 -14.90 -7.95 -2.64
C HIS A 202 -15.64 -9.13 -3.30
N ASP A 203 -14.94 -9.86 -4.14
CA ASP A 203 -15.42 -11.14 -4.67
C ASP A 203 -15.05 -12.28 -3.73
N HIS A 204 -13.90 -12.17 -3.05
CA HIS A 204 -13.43 -13.12 -2.05
C HIS A 204 -12.76 -12.38 -0.88
N LEU A 205 -12.85 -12.97 0.32
CA LEU A 205 -12.18 -12.51 1.53
C LEU A 205 -11.21 -13.60 2.00
N ILE A 206 -9.97 -13.22 2.30
CA ILE A 206 -8.95 -14.12 2.87
C ILE A 206 -8.40 -13.52 4.15
N ASN A 207 -7.95 -14.36 5.09
CA ASN A 207 -7.31 -13.91 6.32
C ASN A 207 -5.80 -13.77 6.19
N ASP A 208 -5.20 -14.60 5.38
CA ASP A 208 -3.78 -14.62 5.02
C ASP A 208 -3.59 -15.42 3.71
N PHE A 209 -2.36 -15.71 3.32
CA PHE A 209 -2.03 -16.40 2.06
C PHE A 209 -1.74 -17.91 2.25
N THR A 210 -2.22 -18.51 3.35
CA THR A 210 -2.05 -19.96 3.60
C THR A 210 -3.20 -20.82 3.11
#